data_3c863701d4a37532efb54c464a135aea
#
_entry.id   3c863701d4a37532efb54c464a135aea
#
_cell.length_a   1.000
_cell.length_b   1.000
_cell.length_c   1.000
_cell.angle_alpha   90.00
_cell.angle_beta   90.00
_cell.angle_gamma   90.00
#
_symmetry.space_group_name_H-M   'P 1'
#
loop_
_entity.id
_entity.type
_entity.pdbx_description
1 polymer ?
#
loop_
_entity_poly.entity_id
_entity_poly.type
_entity_poly.pdbx_seq_one_letter_code
_entity_poly.pdbx_strand_id
1 'polypeptide(L)'
;MYLCYSKGKHPLYDKPDTSYGGLRWGHDLPESLAPLAFKLRALTVPLRNLGACLSPDVAWIVLQGIETLSLRMDRHCENALAVATYLKGHPKVSWVRYPGLESDPMYELNQKYLKGKGGSVVVFGIQAVDGRKAGQDFINSLRLFSHVANVGKFLFFWTSVSVRAPQFHS
;
A
#
# COMPACT_ATOMS: atom_id res chain seq x y z
N MET A 1 17.77 -4.39 -8.40
CA MET A 1 17.78 -3.62 -7.13
C MET A 1 18.33 -4.54 -6.05
N TYR A 2 19.62 -4.42 -5.76
CA TYR A 2 20.23 -5.19 -4.67
C TYR A 2 19.73 -4.61 -3.35
N LEU A 3 18.99 -5.38 -2.58
CA LEU A 3 18.72 -5.06 -1.19
C LEU A 3 20.08 -5.05 -0.48
N CYS A 4 20.57 -3.88 -0.11
CA CYS A 4 21.82 -3.74 0.61
C CYS A 4 21.61 -4.20 2.06
N TYR A 5 21.82 -5.48 2.31
CA TYR A 5 21.70 -6.08 3.65
C TYR A 5 22.78 -5.60 4.61
N SER A 6 23.87 -5.01 4.09
CA SER A 6 25.09 -4.64 4.82
C SER A 6 24.98 -3.47 5.81
N LYS A 7 23.79 -2.93 6.06
CA LYS A 7 23.63 -1.73 6.92
C LYS A 7 22.88 -1.98 8.24
N GLY A 8 22.78 -3.22 8.71
CA GLY A 8 22.08 -3.53 9.96
C GLY A 8 20.56 -3.28 9.97
N LYS A 9 19.98 -2.94 8.82
CA LYS A 9 18.55 -2.67 8.68
C LYS A 9 17.69 -3.92 8.67
N HIS A 10 18.30 -5.08 8.42
CA HIS A 10 17.62 -6.35 8.24
C HIS A 10 18.19 -7.43 9.14
N PRO A 11 17.93 -7.40 10.46
CA PRO A 11 18.55 -8.31 11.43
C PRO A 11 18.41 -9.79 11.08
N LEU A 12 17.32 -10.18 10.41
CA LEU A 12 17.09 -11.57 9.97
C LEU A 12 18.07 -12.04 8.86
N TYR A 13 18.77 -11.11 8.21
CA TYR A 13 19.74 -11.39 7.15
C TYR A 13 21.17 -11.10 7.59
N ASP A 14 21.34 -10.24 8.60
CA ASP A 14 22.63 -9.79 9.08
C ASP A 14 23.16 -10.69 10.21
N LYS A 15 22.26 -11.25 11.05
CA LYS A 15 22.62 -12.12 12.17
C LYS A 15 22.77 -13.58 11.74
N PRO A 16 23.66 -14.34 12.41
CA PRO A 16 23.78 -15.78 12.21
C PRO A 16 22.44 -16.50 12.46
N ASP A 17 22.02 -17.31 11.50
CA ASP A 17 20.83 -18.15 11.62
C ASP A 17 21.22 -19.51 12.24
N THR A 18 20.81 -19.73 13.47
CA THR A 18 21.16 -20.94 14.23
C THR A 18 20.57 -22.21 13.62
N SER A 19 19.43 -22.12 12.91
CA SER A 19 18.82 -23.24 12.21
C SER A 19 19.57 -23.67 10.94
N TYR A 20 20.51 -22.83 10.47
CA TYR A 20 21.35 -23.08 9.30
C TYR A 20 22.85 -22.94 9.60
N GLY A 21 23.30 -23.50 10.72
CA GLY A 21 24.72 -23.56 11.06
C GLY A 21 25.38 -22.19 11.24
N GLY A 22 24.62 -21.16 11.56
CA GLY A 22 25.13 -19.81 11.75
C GLY A 22 25.22 -18.97 10.45
N LEU A 23 24.64 -19.44 9.33
CA LEU A 23 24.65 -18.74 8.06
C LEU A 23 24.01 -17.33 8.20
N ARG A 24 24.69 -16.31 7.73
CA ARG A 24 24.14 -14.96 7.57
C ARG A 24 23.67 -14.79 6.13
N TRP A 25 22.37 -14.86 5.94
CA TRP A 25 21.73 -14.87 4.61
C TRP A 25 22.10 -13.70 3.70
N GLY A 26 22.40 -12.54 4.29
CA GLY A 26 22.79 -11.34 3.55
C GLY A 26 24.29 -11.24 3.25
N HIS A 27 25.13 -12.12 3.79
CA HIS A 27 26.59 -11.96 3.77
C HIS A 27 27.36 -13.21 3.31
N ASP A 28 26.88 -14.39 3.69
CA ASP A 28 27.68 -15.61 3.57
C ASP A 28 27.30 -16.45 2.32
N LEU A 29 26.30 -16.00 1.55
CA LEU A 29 25.91 -16.65 0.30
C LEU A 29 26.96 -16.38 -0.81
N PRO A 30 27.23 -17.37 -1.70
CA PRO A 30 28.03 -17.14 -2.90
C PRO A 30 27.49 -15.96 -3.72
N GLU A 31 28.37 -15.25 -4.42
CA GLU A 31 28.03 -14.06 -5.21
C GLU A 31 26.88 -14.31 -6.19
N SER A 32 26.82 -15.50 -6.81
CA SER A 32 25.74 -15.91 -7.71
C SER A 32 24.37 -16.05 -7.03
N LEU A 33 24.34 -16.31 -5.72
CA LEU A 33 23.10 -16.50 -4.94
C LEU A 33 22.77 -15.29 -4.06
N ALA A 34 23.70 -14.38 -3.84
CA ALA A 34 23.48 -13.19 -3.02
C ALA A 34 22.26 -12.35 -3.43
N PRO A 35 21.95 -12.14 -4.73
CA PRO A 35 20.74 -11.46 -5.16
C PRO A 35 19.44 -12.16 -4.74
N LEU A 36 19.51 -13.46 -4.49
CA LEU A 36 18.37 -14.31 -4.12
C LEU A 36 18.25 -14.52 -2.60
N ALA A 37 19.05 -13.86 -1.77
CA ALA A 37 19.09 -14.05 -0.32
C ALA A 37 17.70 -13.99 0.32
N PHE A 38 16.87 -13.03 -0.06
CA PHE A 38 15.46 -12.92 0.41
C PHE A 38 14.66 -14.18 0.06
N LYS A 39 14.68 -14.56 -1.21
CA LYS A 39 13.94 -15.73 -1.71
C LYS A 39 14.40 -17.02 -1.03
N LEU A 40 15.71 -17.22 -0.95
CA LEU A 40 16.29 -18.42 -0.36
C LEU A 40 15.89 -18.54 1.12
N ARG A 41 16.06 -17.47 1.91
CA ARG A 41 15.65 -17.49 3.31
C ARG A 41 14.14 -17.70 3.46
N ALA A 42 13.32 -17.01 2.66
CA ALA A 42 11.86 -17.15 2.71
C ALA A 42 11.39 -18.60 2.43
N LEU A 43 12.01 -19.26 1.47
CA LEU A 43 11.70 -20.65 1.14
C LEU A 43 12.19 -21.64 2.21
N THR A 44 13.43 -21.46 2.68
CA THR A 44 14.10 -22.46 3.54
C THR A 44 13.72 -22.33 5.02
N VAL A 45 13.39 -21.13 5.49
CA VAL A 45 13.08 -20.93 6.92
C VAL A 45 11.56 -20.84 7.13
N PRO A 46 10.84 -19.72 6.82
CA PRO A 46 9.43 -19.64 7.18
C PRO A 46 8.55 -20.60 6.36
N LEU A 47 8.75 -20.69 5.04
CA LEU A 47 7.88 -21.53 4.21
C LEU A 47 8.04 -23.02 4.55
N ARG A 48 9.29 -23.49 4.65
CA ARG A 48 9.56 -24.89 5.02
C ARG A 48 9.02 -25.23 6.40
N ASN A 49 9.22 -24.36 7.40
CA ASN A 49 8.84 -24.63 8.77
C ASN A 49 7.33 -24.56 9.00
N LEU A 50 6.65 -23.61 8.36
CA LEU A 50 5.19 -23.43 8.46
C LEU A 50 4.40 -24.32 7.52
N GLY A 51 5.02 -24.77 6.42
CA GLY A 51 4.36 -25.60 5.41
C GLY A 51 3.19 -24.90 4.71
N ALA A 52 3.18 -23.55 4.69
CA ALA A 52 2.09 -22.78 4.12
C ALA A 52 1.97 -23.07 2.61
N CYS A 53 0.80 -23.59 2.20
CA CYS A 53 0.50 -23.89 0.82
C CYS A 53 -0.90 -23.39 0.47
N LEU A 54 -1.01 -22.77 -0.70
CA LEU A 54 -2.29 -22.32 -1.22
C LEU A 54 -3.08 -23.55 -1.74
N SER A 55 -4.32 -23.73 -1.27
CA SER A 55 -5.17 -24.80 -1.82
C SER A 55 -5.59 -24.49 -3.27
N PRO A 56 -5.85 -25.50 -4.11
CA PRO A 56 -6.29 -25.29 -5.48
C PRO A 56 -7.55 -24.44 -5.58
N ASP A 57 -8.52 -24.61 -4.67
CA ASP A 57 -9.77 -23.85 -4.66
C ASP A 57 -9.51 -22.37 -4.39
N VAL A 58 -8.64 -22.06 -3.40
CA VAL A 58 -8.25 -20.67 -3.10
C VAL A 58 -7.45 -20.08 -4.27
N ALA A 59 -6.57 -20.84 -4.89
CA ALA A 59 -5.83 -20.40 -6.07
C ALA A 59 -6.78 -20.02 -7.21
N TRP A 60 -7.79 -20.86 -7.46
CA TRP A 60 -8.81 -20.58 -8.48
C TRP A 60 -9.60 -19.30 -8.17
N ILE A 61 -10.05 -19.09 -6.93
CA ILE A 61 -10.74 -17.85 -6.51
C ILE A 61 -9.84 -16.62 -6.73
N VAL A 62 -8.55 -16.71 -6.41
CA VAL A 62 -7.60 -15.61 -6.64
C VAL A 62 -7.46 -15.32 -8.14
N LEU A 63 -7.34 -16.35 -8.99
CA LEU A 63 -7.27 -16.19 -10.44
C LEU A 63 -8.52 -15.48 -10.99
N GLN A 64 -9.72 -15.90 -10.56
CA GLN A 64 -10.96 -15.23 -10.93
C GLN A 64 -10.96 -13.73 -10.54
N GLY A 65 -10.43 -13.40 -9.35
CA GLY A 65 -10.27 -12.03 -8.91
C GLY A 65 -9.29 -11.20 -9.75
N ILE A 66 -8.27 -11.85 -10.31
CA ILE A 66 -7.25 -11.19 -11.14
C ILE A 66 -7.79 -10.88 -12.54
N GLU A 67 -8.63 -11.72 -13.13
CA GLU A 67 -9.17 -11.54 -14.49
C GLU A 67 -9.84 -10.17 -14.68
N THR A 68 -10.55 -9.67 -13.67
CA THR A 68 -11.24 -8.37 -13.72
C THR A 68 -10.47 -7.23 -13.07
N LEU A 69 -9.24 -7.49 -12.58
CA LEU A 69 -8.48 -6.52 -11.80
C LEU A 69 -8.16 -5.25 -12.58
N SER A 70 -7.76 -5.38 -13.86
CA SER A 70 -7.42 -4.23 -14.71
C SER A 70 -8.61 -3.30 -14.90
N LEU A 71 -9.79 -3.86 -15.20
CA LEU A 71 -11.03 -3.09 -15.38
C LEU A 71 -11.44 -2.37 -14.09
N ARG A 72 -11.34 -3.07 -12.95
CA ARG A 72 -11.66 -2.47 -11.65
C ARG A 72 -10.69 -1.35 -11.29
N MET A 73 -9.38 -1.56 -11.52
CA MET A 73 -8.37 -0.55 -11.23
C MET A 73 -8.48 0.67 -12.10
N ASP A 74 -8.83 0.54 -13.37
CA ASP A 74 -9.09 1.68 -14.25
C ASP A 74 -10.24 2.52 -13.70
N ARG A 75 -11.35 1.90 -13.35
CA ARG A 75 -12.51 2.58 -12.76
C ARG A 75 -12.18 3.21 -11.40
N HIS A 76 -11.41 2.52 -10.55
CA HIS A 76 -10.96 3.09 -9.27
C HIS A 76 -10.10 4.34 -9.46
N CYS A 77 -9.17 4.34 -10.42
CA CYS A 77 -8.33 5.51 -10.69
C CYS A 77 -9.14 6.70 -11.22
N GLU A 78 -10.08 6.47 -12.15
CA GLU A 78 -10.98 7.51 -12.66
C GLU A 78 -11.82 8.12 -11.52
N ASN A 79 -12.44 7.30 -10.71
CA ASN A 79 -13.25 7.76 -9.59
C ASN A 79 -12.42 8.50 -8.53
N ALA A 80 -11.24 7.99 -8.21
CA ALA A 80 -10.34 8.63 -7.25
C ALA A 80 -9.87 10.00 -7.74
N LEU A 81 -9.57 10.16 -9.03
CA LEU A 81 -9.21 11.44 -9.62
C LEU A 81 -10.39 12.43 -9.56
N ALA A 82 -11.59 11.98 -9.90
CA ALA A 82 -12.80 12.82 -9.83
C ALA A 82 -13.06 13.31 -8.41
N VAL A 83 -12.99 12.39 -7.42
CA VAL A 83 -13.16 12.74 -6.00
C VAL A 83 -12.05 13.67 -5.51
N ALA A 84 -10.79 13.41 -5.84
CA ALA A 84 -9.66 14.25 -5.45
C ALA A 84 -9.78 15.67 -6.03
N THR A 85 -10.21 15.80 -7.29
CA THR A 85 -10.44 17.07 -7.94
C THR A 85 -11.57 17.85 -7.28
N TYR A 86 -12.68 17.18 -6.96
CA TYR A 86 -13.79 17.79 -6.22
C TYR A 86 -13.35 18.28 -4.84
N LEU A 87 -12.66 17.43 -4.08
CA LEU A 87 -12.19 17.78 -2.74
C LEU A 87 -11.19 18.92 -2.74
N LYS A 88 -10.34 19.04 -3.78
CA LYS A 88 -9.38 20.14 -3.92
C LYS A 88 -10.05 21.52 -3.99
N GLY A 89 -11.24 21.59 -4.57
CA GLY A 89 -12.04 22.83 -4.65
C GLY A 89 -13.01 23.03 -3.48
N HIS A 90 -13.09 22.09 -2.53
CA HIS A 90 -14.10 22.14 -1.49
C HIS A 90 -13.71 23.05 -0.30
N PRO A 91 -14.57 24.02 0.12
CA PRO A 91 -14.19 25.04 1.11
C PRO A 91 -13.87 24.50 2.52
N LYS A 92 -14.35 23.30 2.86
CA LYS A 92 -14.06 22.65 4.16
C LYS A 92 -12.85 21.71 4.11
N VAL A 93 -12.13 21.64 2.98
CA VAL A 93 -10.93 20.81 2.80
C VAL A 93 -9.70 21.71 2.78
N SER A 94 -8.75 21.43 3.65
CA SER A 94 -7.52 22.23 3.77
C SER A 94 -6.42 21.80 2.81
N TRP A 95 -6.36 20.52 2.47
CA TRP A 95 -5.39 19.95 1.54
C TRP A 95 -5.87 18.58 1.02
N VAL A 96 -5.39 18.22 -0.17
CA VAL A 96 -5.64 16.89 -0.78
C VAL A 96 -4.31 16.32 -1.27
N ARG A 97 -4.08 15.05 -1.03
CA ARG A 97 -2.95 14.28 -1.55
C ARG A 97 -3.47 13.13 -2.40
N TYR A 98 -3.16 13.18 -3.66
CA TYR A 98 -3.46 12.15 -4.64
C TYR A 98 -2.48 12.20 -5.79
N PRO A 99 -1.71 11.13 -6.06
CA PRO A 99 -0.65 11.17 -7.08
C PRO A 99 -1.12 11.45 -8.51
N GLY A 100 -2.42 11.31 -8.79
CA GLY A 100 -3.01 11.67 -10.09
C GLY A 100 -3.30 13.17 -10.28
N LEU A 101 -3.14 14.00 -9.23
CA LEU A 101 -3.27 15.46 -9.34
C LEU A 101 -1.91 16.05 -9.72
N GLU A 102 -1.86 16.93 -10.74
CA GLU A 102 -0.64 17.63 -11.17
C GLU A 102 0.04 18.43 -10.03
N SER A 103 -0.75 18.87 -9.05
CA SER A 103 -0.24 19.60 -7.90
C SER A 103 0.32 18.71 -6.79
N ASP A 104 0.22 17.38 -6.91
CA ASP A 104 0.78 16.47 -5.90
C ASP A 104 2.28 16.26 -6.13
N PRO A 105 3.12 16.30 -5.08
CA PRO A 105 4.57 16.07 -5.19
C PRO A 105 4.96 14.72 -5.80
N MET A 106 4.04 13.73 -5.80
CA MET A 106 4.29 12.41 -6.36
C MET A 106 3.79 12.27 -7.81
N TYR A 107 3.30 13.34 -8.43
CA TYR A 107 2.74 13.29 -9.79
C TYR A 107 3.73 12.75 -10.82
N GLU A 108 4.96 13.26 -10.85
CA GLU A 108 6.01 12.81 -11.78
C GLU A 108 6.36 11.30 -11.59
N LEU A 109 6.42 10.85 -10.33
CA LEU A 109 6.63 9.43 -10.04
C LEU A 109 5.45 8.57 -10.45
N ASN A 110 4.23 9.10 -10.31
CA ASN A 110 3.01 8.44 -10.79
C ASN A 110 3.04 8.29 -12.32
N GLN A 111 3.40 9.33 -13.05
CA GLN A 111 3.55 9.24 -14.51
C GLN A 111 4.58 8.17 -14.90
N LYS A 112 5.74 8.19 -14.26
CA LYS A 112 6.85 7.28 -14.54
C LYS A 112 6.54 5.81 -14.25
N TYR A 113 5.93 5.52 -13.09
CA TYR A 113 5.79 4.14 -12.60
C TYR A 113 4.39 3.57 -12.75
N LEU A 114 3.35 4.41 -12.70
CA LEU A 114 1.95 4.00 -12.73
C LEU A 114 1.21 4.49 -13.99
N LYS A 115 1.94 5.04 -14.97
CA LYS A 115 1.38 5.54 -16.24
C LYS A 115 0.23 6.54 -16.05
N GLY A 116 0.35 7.41 -15.03
CA GLY A 116 -0.65 8.40 -14.68
C GLY A 116 -1.84 7.87 -13.85
N LYS A 117 -1.91 6.57 -13.58
CA LYS A 117 -2.98 5.97 -12.77
C LYS A 117 -2.62 6.05 -11.30
N GLY A 118 -3.14 7.04 -10.58
CA GLY A 118 -2.79 7.36 -9.19
C GLY A 118 -3.26 6.34 -8.12
N GLY A 119 -3.91 5.25 -8.54
CA GLY A 119 -4.49 4.27 -7.63
C GLY A 119 -5.86 4.68 -7.10
N SER A 120 -6.33 3.99 -6.04
CA SER A 120 -7.69 4.15 -5.50
C SER A 120 -7.74 4.90 -4.16
N VAL A 121 -6.61 5.39 -3.64
CA VAL A 121 -6.52 6.01 -2.32
C VAL A 121 -6.34 7.51 -2.45
N VAL A 122 -7.28 8.28 -1.89
CA VAL A 122 -7.21 9.74 -1.79
C VAL A 122 -7.10 10.10 -0.32
N VAL A 123 -6.18 10.99 0.03
CA VAL A 123 -5.98 11.48 1.40
C VAL A 123 -6.24 12.98 1.42
N PHE A 124 -7.00 13.46 2.40
CA PHE A 124 -7.30 14.88 2.51
C PHE A 124 -7.46 15.32 3.97
N GLY A 125 -7.30 16.61 4.23
CA GLY A 125 -7.50 17.22 5.53
C GLY A 125 -8.79 18.03 5.58
N ILE A 126 -9.57 17.83 6.65
CA ILE A 126 -10.76 18.62 6.94
C ILE A 126 -10.35 19.88 7.70
N GLN A 127 -10.86 21.02 7.31
CA GLN A 127 -10.62 22.29 7.99
C GLN A 127 -11.47 22.33 9.29
N ALA A 128 -10.84 22.06 10.42
CA ALA A 128 -11.48 22.07 11.73
C ALA A 128 -10.47 22.35 12.85
N VAL A 129 -10.95 22.89 13.97
CA VAL A 129 -10.13 23.16 15.18
C VAL A 129 -9.71 21.82 15.83
N ASP A 130 -10.66 20.90 16.01
CA ASP A 130 -10.39 19.53 16.45
C ASP A 130 -10.54 18.57 15.24
N GLY A 131 -9.39 18.30 14.60
CA GLY A 131 -9.35 17.45 13.43
C GLY A 131 -9.72 16.00 13.69
N ARG A 132 -9.50 15.47 14.90
CA ARG A 132 -9.86 14.09 15.26
C ARG A 132 -11.37 13.94 15.34
N LYS A 133 -12.02 14.87 16.05
CA LYS A 133 -13.49 14.86 16.17
C LYS A 133 -14.15 15.07 14.81
N ALA A 134 -13.68 16.06 14.04
CA ALA A 134 -14.19 16.30 12.69
C ALA A 134 -14.04 15.08 11.77
N GLY A 135 -12.93 14.34 11.89
CA GLY A 135 -12.74 13.09 11.16
C GLY A 135 -13.73 12.00 11.57
N GLN A 136 -13.97 11.84 12.86
CA GLN A 136 -14.96 10.90 13.38
C GLN A 136 -16.39 11.24 12.91
N ASP A 137 -16.77 12.51 13.04
CA ASP A 137 -18.09 12.99 12.63
C ASP A 137 -18.30 12.82 11.11
N PHE A 138 -17.24 13.11 10.33
CA PHE A 138 -17.23 12.87 8.88
C PHE A 138 -17.47 11.41 8.55
N ILE A 139 -16.67 10.49 9.13
CA ILE A 139 -16.79 9.05 8.87
C ILE A 139 -18.17 8.52 9.27
N ASN A 140 -18.68 8.94 10.44
CA ASN A 140 -19.98 8.52 10.95
C ASN A 140 -21.16 9.05 10.11
N SER A 141 -20.98 10.15 9.39
CA SER A 141 -22.00 10.72 8.50
C SER A 141 -22.04 10.10 7.10
N LEU A 142 -21.05 9.30 6.74
CA LEU A 142 -20.99 8.66 5.43
C LEU A 142 -22.13 7.63 5.27
N ARG A 143 -22.83 7.71 4.13
CA ARG A 143 -23.89 6.76 3.76
C ARG A 143 -23.48 5.80 2.67
N LEU A 144 -22.68 6.27 1.71
CA LEU A 144 -22.22 5.49 0.56
C LEU A 144 -20.95 4.70 0.91
N PHE A 145 -20.04 5.30 1.65
CA PHE A 145 -18.78 4.69 2.03
C PHE A 145 -18.92 3.98 3.37
N SER A 146 -18.47 2.73 3.48
CA SER A 146 -18.43 1.99 4.73
C SER A 146 -17.06 2.18 5.42
N HIS A 147 -17.02 2.29 6.71
CA HIS A 147 -15.79 2.39 7.49
C HIS A 147 -15.16 1.00 7.67
N VAL A 148 -14.33 0.58 6.73
CA VAL A 148 -13.60 -0.70 6.78
C VAL A 148 -12.19 -0.54 6.22
N ALA A 149 -11.27 -1.39 6.66
CA ALA A 149 -9.87 -1.37 6.25
C ALA A 149 -9.60 -2.22 5.00
N ASN A 150 -10.43 -2.07 3.95
CA ASN A 150 -10.30 -2.85 2.73
C ASN A 150 -10.02 -1.96 1.53
N VAL A 151 -9.10 -2.36 0.67
CA VAL A 151 -8.77 -1.68 -0.58
C VAL A 151 -9.11 -2.59 -1.76
N GLY A 152 -9.76 -2.03 -2.80
CA GLY A 152 -9.98 -2.74 -4.06
C GLY A 152 -11.07 -3.81 -4.04
N LYS A 153 -12.05 -3.78 -3.12
CA LYS A 153 -13.16 -4.73 -3.09
C LYS A 153 -14.09 -4.64 -4.28
N PHE A 154 -14.70 -5.78 -4.62
CA PHE A 154 -15.65 -5.96 -5.73
C PHE A 154 -16.95 -5.17 -5.56
N LEU A 155 -17.35 -4.88 -4.33
CA LEU A 155 -18.57 -4.14 -3.99
C LEU A 155 -18.27 -2.65 -3.86
N PHE A 156 -18.67 -1.91 -4.88
CA PHE A 156 -18.89 -0.47 -4.92
C PHE A 156 -17.85 0.47 -4.28
N PHE A 157 -17.11 1.19 -5.15
CA PHE A 157 -16.55 2.53 -4.93
C PHE A 157 -15.81 2.75 -3.60
N TRP A 158 -14.65 2.09 -3.42
CA TRP A 158 -13.81 2.35 -2.27
C TRP A 158 -12.62 3.22 -2.64
N THR A 159 -12.74 4.46 -2.26
CA THR A 159 -11.64 5.32 -1.95
C THR A 159 -11.42 5.19 -0.44
N SER A 160 -10.26 4.72 -0.01
CA SER A 160 -9.91 4.75 1.40
C SER A 160 -9.73 6.20 1.80
N VAL A 161 -10.64 6.72 2.60
CA VAL A 161 -10.56 8.08 3.13
C VAL A 161 -9.79 8.02 4.44
N SER A 162 -8.54 8.48 4.43
CA SER A 162 -7.78 8.73 5.64
C SER A 162 -7.90 10.20 5.99
N VAL A 163 -8.59 10.50 7.08
CA VAL A 163 -8.68 11.87 7.62
C VAL A 163 -7.55 12.07 8.62
N ARG A 164 -6.59 12.91 8.27
CA ARG A 164 -5.51 13.30 9.17
C ARG A 164 -5.75 14.72 9.67
N ALA A 165 -5.75 14.90 10.99
CA ALA A 165 -5.77 16.22 11.58
C ALA A 165 -4.51 17.00 11.15
N PRO A 166 -4.59 18.33 10.92
CA PRO A 166 -3.41 19.14 10.70
C PRO A 166 -2.52 19.04 11.94
N GLN A 167 -1.26 18.63 11.74
CA GLN A 167 -0.25 18.77 12.80
C GLN A 167 0.16 20.24 12.80
N PHE A 168 -0.29 20.98 13.79
CA PHE A 168 0.31 22.26 14.11
C PHE A 168 1.69 21.96 14.71
N HIS A 169 2.74 22.25 13.95
CA HIS A 169 4.07 22.38 14.53
C HIS A 169 4.06 23.69 15.33
N SER A 170 4.09 23.56 16.65
CA SER A 170 4.40 24.63 17.60
C SER A 170 5.89 24.93 17.58
#